data_018c989218806fc3d0ac752e92c0705d
#
_entry.id   018c989218806fc3d0ac752e92c0705d
#
_cell.length_a   1.000
_cell.length_b   1.000
_cell.length_c   1.000
_cell.angle_alpha   90.00
_cell.angle_beta   90.00
_cell.angle_gamma   90.00
#
_symmetry.space_group_name_H-M   'P 1'
#
loop_
_entity.id
_entity.type
_entity.pdbx_description
1 polymer ?
#
loop_
_entity_poly.entity_id
_entity_poly.type
_entity_poly.pdbx_seq_one_letter_code
_entity_poly.pdbx_strand_id
1 'polypeptide(L)'
;MAASLWQVRDELWEVVEPLLPVQKPNPRGGRPRVDDRVCFGAIVFVLFTGIAWRHLPRELGCSPATAHRRLCEWQRAGVWSRLHQELLRRLNAAGRIAWSAAVVDGSHIRA
;
A
#
# COMPACT_ATOMS: atom_id res chain seq x y z
N MET A 1 3.29 -21.12 0.70
CA MET A 1 4.34 -20.17 0.41
C MET A 1 4.08 -18.85 1.09
N ALA A 2 4.86 -18.58 2.11
CA ALA A 2 4.69 -17.35 2.89
C ALA A 2 4.78 -16.09 2.03
N ALA A 3 5.65 -16.10 1.00
CA ALA A 3 5.85 -14.94 0.15
C ALA A 3 4.59 -14.54 -0.63
N SER A 4 3.74 -15.52 -0.98
CA SER A 4 2.55 -15.22 -1.76
C SER A 4 1.48 -14.46 -0.96
N LEU A 5 1.52 -14.56 0.37
CA LEU A 5 0.58 -13.85 1.22
C LEU A 5 0.79 -12.35 1.20
N TRP A 6 2.00 -11.92 0.85
CA TRP A 6 2.38 -10.51 0.91
C TRP A 6 2.53 -9.89 -0.49
N GLN A 7 2.20 -10.66 -1.51
CA GLN A 7 2.19 -10.12 -2.85
C GLN A 7 1.00 -9.18 -3.02
N VAL A 8 1.26 -8.06 -3.65
CA VAL A 8 0.21 -7.09 -3.95
C VAL A 8 -0.67 -7.67 -5.06
N ARG A 9 -1.94 -7.84 -4.76
CA ARG A 9 -2.90 -8.37 -5.75
C ARG A 9 -3.12 -7.38 -6.87
N ASP A 10 -3.42 -7.90 -8.05
CA ASP A 10 -3.63 -7.06 -9.22
C ASP A 10 -4.77 -6.05 -8.99
N GLU A 11 -5.85 -6.47 -8.34
CA GLU A 11 -6.97 -5.59 -8.07
C GLU A 11 -6.58 -4.39 -7.22
N LEU A 12 -5.76 -4.63 -6.20
CA LEU A 12 -5.26 -3.54 -5.36
C LEU A 12 -4.29 -2.67 -6.14
N TRP A 13 -3.41 -3.29 -6.92
CA TRP A 13 -2.42 -2.54 -7.67
C TRP A 13 -3.07 -1.61 -8.71
N GLU A 14 -4.17 -2.04 -9.31
CA GLU A 14 -4.92 -1.20 -10.24
C GLU A 14 -5.44 0.07 -9.58
N VAL A 15 -5.69 0.02 -8.27
CA VAL A 15 -6.10 1.20 -7.50
C VAL A 15 -4.91 2.09 -7.16
N VAL A 16 -3.80 1.47 -6.78
CA VAL A 16 -2.62 2.18 -6.27
C VAL A 16 -1.82 2.85 -7.37
N GLU A 17 -1.59 2.14 -8.47
CA GLU A 17 -0.67 2.59 -9.51
C GLU A 17 -1.01 3.98 -10.06
N PRO A 18 -2.27 4.29 -10.39
CA PRO A 18 -2.61 5.62 -10.91
C PRO A 18 -2.39 6.76 -9.92
N LEU A 19 -2.27 6.44 -8.62
CA LEU A 19 -2.07 7.44 -7.59
C LEU A 19 -0.60 7.80 -7.38
N LEU A 20 0.30 6.99 -7.92
CA LEU A 20 1.73 7.19 -7.73
C LEU A 20 2.25 8.30 -8.65
N PRO A 21 3.25 9.07 -8.18
CA PRO A 21 3.85 10.09 -9.03
C PRO A 21 4.58 9.45 -10.22
N VAL A 22 4.49 10.10 -11.37
CA VAL A 22 5.19 9.65 -12.57
C VAL A 22 6.67 9.93 -12.41
N GLN A 23 7.49 8.91 -12.63
CA GLN A 23 8.93 9.04 -12.54
C GLN A 23 9.53 9.36 -13.90
N LYS A 24 10.36 10.38 -13.92
CA LYS A 24 11.09 10.73 -15.14
C LYS A 24 12.36 9.88 -15.22
N PRO A 25 12.70 9.39 -16.41
CA PRO A 25 13.97 8.67 -16.57
C PRO A 25 15.14 9.56 -16.20
N ASN A 26 16.15 8.97 -15.55
CA ASN A 26 17.36 9.70 -15.25
C ASN A 26 18.20 9.83 -16.52
N PRO A 27 18.41 11.04 -17.04
CA PRO A 27 19.15 11.22 -18.28
C PRO A 27 20.63 10.82 -18.17
N ARG A 28 21.15 10.74 -16.95
CA ARG A 28 22.53 10.29 -16.72
C ARG A 28 22.64 8.77 -16.63
N GLY A 29 21.50 8.06 -16.73
CA GLY A 29 21.47 6.62 -16.54
C GLY A 29 21.62 6.23 -15.07
N GLY A 30 22.35 5.17 -14.81
CA GLY A 30 22.56 4.67 -13.47
C GLY A 30 21.73 3.44 -13.17
N ARG A 31 21.71 3.04 -11.91
CA ARG A 31 20.99 1.86 -11.48
C ARG A 31 19.49 2.03 -11.66
N PRO A 32 18.80 1.06 -12.27
CA PRO A 32 17.35 1.14 -12.40
C PRO A 32 16.67 1.26 -11.04
N ARG A 33 15.60 2.05 -11.02
CA ARG A 33 14.78 2.22 -9.84
C ARG A 33 14.05 0.91 -9.55
N VAL A 34 13.97 0.53 -8.27
CA VAL A 34 13.23 -0.66 -7.87
C VAL A 34 11.75 -0.47 -8.21
N ASP A 35 11.13 -1.52 -8.73
CA ASP A 35 9.73 -1.50 -9.15
C ASP A 35 8.82 -1.00 -8.02
N ASP A 36 7.91 -0.10 -8.35
CA ASP A 36 6.99 0.50 -7.38
C ASP A 36 6.11 -0.55 -6.69
N ARG A 37 5.66 -1.55 -7.44
CA ARG A 37 4.83 -2.61 -6.87
C ARG A 37 5.58 -3.41 -5.81
N VAL A 38 6.86 -3.69 -6.06
CA VAL A 38 7.71 -4.37 -5.10
C VAL A 38 7.88 -3.53 -3.84
N CYS A 39 8.15 -2.25 -3.99
CA CYS A 39 8.31 -1.35 -2.86
C CYS A 39 7.02 -1.20 -2.07
N PHE A 40 5.89 -1.12 -2.75
CA PHE A 40 4.59 -1.04 -2.10
C PHE A 40 4.34 -2.28 -1.25
N GLY A 41 4.62 -3.46 -1.79
CA GLY A 41 4.48 -4.72 -1.05
C GLY A 41 5.36 -4.77 0.19
N ALA A 42 6.60 -4.31 0.08
CA ALA A 42 7.52 -4.27 1.21
C ALA A 42 7.04 -3.32 2.29
N ILE A 43 6.55 -2.14 1.91
CA ILE A 43 6.02 -1.16 2.85
C ILE A 43 4.80 -1.72 3.58
N VAL A 44 3.87 -2.33 2.86
CA VAL A 44 2.68 -2.92 3.46
C VAL A 44 3.06 -4.03 4.43
N PHE A 45 4.05 -4.85 4.07
CA PHE A 45 4.53 -5.91 4.94
C PHE A 45 5.01 -5.35 6.28
N VAL A 46 5.85 -4.31 6.25
CA VAL A 46 6.37 -3.71 7.48
C VAL A 46 5.26 -3.09 8.31
N LEU A 47 4.36 -2.36 7.67
CA LEU A 47 3.25 -1.69 8.38
C LEU A 47 2.27 -2.70 8.97
N PHE A 48 2.00 -3.78 8.25
CA PHE A 48 1.06 -4.79 8.71
C PHE A 48 1.62 -5.65 9.84
N THR A 49 2.89 -6.06 9.73
CA THR A 49 3.51 -6.92 10.72
C THR A 49 4.07 -6.17 11.92
N GLY A 50 4.37 -4.89 11.76
CA GLY A 50 4.95 -4.08 12.81
C GLY A 50 6.43 -4.38 13.10
N ILE A 51 7.10 -5.11 12.21
CA ILE A 51 8.53 -5.41 12.40
C ILE A 51 9.38 -4.16 12.14
N ALA A 52 10.61 -4.21 12.66
CA ALA A 52 11.56 -3.15 12.35
C ALA A 52 11.96 -3.20 10.87
N TRP A 53 12.20 -2.04 10.26
CA TRP A 53 12.59 -1.97 8.85
C TRP A 53 13.79 -2.86 8.55
N ARG A 54 14.77 -2.92 9.44
CA ARG A 54 15.99 -3.72 9.26
C ARG A 54 15.70 -5.22 9.14
N HIS A 55 14.53 -5.68 9.58
CA HIS A 55 14.15 -7.08 9.53
C HIS A 55 13.33 -7.43 8.28
N LEU A 56 13.18 -6.50 7.36
CA LEU A 56 12.46 -6.75 6.12
C LEU A 56 13.09 -7.92 5.36
N PRO A 57 12.33 -8.98 5.04
CA PRO A 57 12.88 -10.12 4.32
C PRO A 57 13.37 -9.74 2.92
N ARG A 58 14.53 -10.26 2.56
CA ARG A 58 15.12 -10.02 1.23
C ARG A 58 14.28 -10.59 0.11
N GLU A 59 13.50 -11.63 0.41
CA GLU A 59 12.64 -12.30 -0.55
C GLU A 59 11.59 -11.37 -1.15
N LEU A 60 11.29 -10.27 -0.47
CA LEU A 60 10.35 -9.29 -0.98
C LEU A 60 10.94 -8.42 -2.09
N GLY A 61 12.25 -8.53 -2.32
CA GLY A 61 12.89 -7.87 -3.46
C GLY A 61 13.21 -6.40 -3.28
N CYS A 62 13.13 -5.90 -2.05
CA CYS A 62 13.37 -4.49 -1.74
C CYS A 62 14.16 -4.37 -0.46
N SER A 63 15.19 -3.54 -0.45
CA SER A 63 15.97 -3.30 0.76
C SER A 63 15.18 -2.41 1.74
N PRO A 64 15.48 -2.52 3.05
CA PRO A 64 14.81 -1.65 4.03
C PRO A 64 14.98 -0.16 3.73
N ALA A 65 16.17 0.25 3.33
CA ALA A 65 16.44 1.65 3.03
C ALA A 65 15.61 2.13 1.84
N THR A 66 15.51 1.32 0.79
CA THR A 66 14.73 1.67 -0.39
C THR A 66 13.25 1.74 -0.07
N ALA A 67 12.73 0.76 0.68
CA ALA A 67 11.33 0.75 1.07
C ALA A 67 10.97 1.99 1.90
N HIS A 68 11.79 2.31 2.89
CA HIS A 68 11.54 3.47 3.75
C HIS A 68 11.61 4.78 2.97
N ARG A 69 12.58 4.90 2.08
CA ARG A 69 12.71 6.08 1.23
C ARG A 69 11.49 6.26 0.34
N ARG A 70 11.00 5.17 -0.22
CA ARG A 70 9.81 5.20 -1.08
C ARG A 70 8.56 5.57 -0.29
N LEU A 71 8.44 5.06 0.93
CA LEU A 71 7.35 5.43 1.83
C LEU A 71 7.30 6.94 2.05
N CYS A 72 8.45 7.53 2.37
CA CYS A 72 8.55 8.97 2.61
C CYS A 72 8.27 9.78 1.34
N GLU A 73 8.78 9.33 0.21
CA GLU A 73 8.54 9.96 -1.08
C GLU A 73 7.04 10.01 -1.40
N TRP A 74 6.36 8.90 -1.23
CA TRP A 74 4.93 8.82 -1.51
C TRP A 74 4.10 9.59 -0.51
N GLN A 75 4.57 9.67 0.73
CA GLN A 75 3.89 10.49 1.73
C GLN A 75 3.93 11.97 1.34
N ARG A 76 5.08 12.45 0.89
CA ARG A 76 5.20 13.83 0.43
C ARG A 76 4.33 14.11 -0.78
N ALA A 77 4.16 13.12 -1.64
CA ALA A 77 3.32 13.25 -2.82
C ALA A 77 1.83 13.11 -2.53
N GLY A 78 1.45 12.82 -1.28
CA GLY A 78 0.05 12.66 -0.90
C GLY A 78 -0.59 11.36 -1.32
N VAL A 79 0.22 10.36 -1.69
CA VAL A 79 -0.27 9.08 -2.17
C VAL A 79 -1.10 8.36 -1.10
N TRP A 80 -0.60 8.33 0.12
CA TRP A 80 -1.27 7.57 1.18
C TRP A 80 -2.64 8.12 1.52
N SER A 81 -2.79 9.45 1.56
CA SER A 81 -4.09 10.07 1.77
C SER A 81 -5.07 9.76 0.66
N ARG A 82 -4.61 9.85 -0.60
CA ARG A 82 -5.46 9.54 -1.75
C ARG A 82 -5.86 8.08 -1.78
N LEU A 83 -4.93 7.19 -1.44
CA LEU A 83 -5.22 5.76 -1.39
C LEU A 83 -6.27 5.47 -0.33
N HIS A 84 -6.12 6.05 0.86
CA HIS A 84 -7.09 5.88 1.94
C HIS A 84 -8.48 6.33 1.50
N GLN A 85 -8.58 7.50 0.90
CA GLN A 85 -9.86 8.04 0.42
C GLN A 85 -10.47 7.13 -0.66
N GLU A 86 -9.65 6.66 -1.58
CA GLU A 86 -10.12 5.81 -2.67
C GLU A 86 -10.62 4.47 -2.17
N LEU A 87 -9.92 3.88 -1.20
CA LEU A 87 -10.34 2.60 -0.61
C LEU A 87 -11.65 2.76 0.17
N LEU A 88 -11.79 3.85 0.92
CA LEU A 88 -13.04 4.14 1.63
C LEU A 88 -14.21 4.30 0.66
N ARG A 89 -13.98 5.03 -0.44
CA ARG A 89 -15.01 5.24 -1.44
C ARG A 89 -15.48 3.91 -2.05
N ARG A 90 -14.53 3.04 -2.38
CA ARG A 90 -14.85 1.73 -2.97
C ARG A 90 -15.55 0.82 -1.97
N LEU A 91 -15.12 0.86 -0.72
CA LEU A 91 -15.73 0.07 0.34
C LEU A 91 -17.19 0.49 0.54
N ASN A 92 -17.45 1.78 0.58
CA ASN A 92 -18.82 2.29 0.71
C ASN A 92 -19.70 1.89 -0.47
N ALA A 93 -19.18 1.99 -1.68
CA ALA A 93 -19.92 1.64 -2.88
C ALA A 93 -20.25 0.14 -2.92
N ALA A 94 -19.28 -0.71 -2.56
CA ALA A 94 -19.45 -2.16 -2.63
C ALA A 94 -20.27 -2.73 -1.49
N GLY A 95 -20.18 -2.11 -0.31
CA GLY A 95 -20.77 -2.66 0.91
C GLY A 95 -21.95 -1.87 1.46
N ARG A 96 -22.63 -1.10 0.62
CA ARG A 96 -23.66 -0.18 1.12
C ARG A 96 -24.76 -0.88 1.92
N ILE A 97 -25.24 -2.01 1.43
CA ILE A 97 -26.31 -2.77 2.12
C ILE A 97 -25.77 -3.37 3.41
N ALA A 98 -24.62 -4.01 3.33
CA ALA A 98 -23.97 -4.59 4.51
C ALA A 98 -23.58 -3.51 5.52
N TRP A 99 -23.21 -2.33 5.03
CA TRP A 99 -22.87 -1.18 5.86
C TRP A 99 -24.08 -0.72 6.68
N SER A 100 -25.25 -0.63 6.04
CA SER A 100 -26.47 -0.24 6.74
C SER A 100 -26.82 -1.22 7.86
N ALA A 101 -26.69 -2.53 7.58
CA ALA A 101 -26.94 -3.56 8.58
C ALA A 101 -25.95 -3.44 9.74
N ALA A 102 -24.67 -3.19 9.45
CA ALA A 102 -23.64 -3.04 10.46
C ALA A 102 -23.89 -1.84 11.35
N VAL A 103 -24.41 -0.74 10.80
CA VAL A 103 -24.75 0.45 11.60
C VAL A 103 -25.84 0.13 12.60
N VAL A 104 -26.86 -0.59 12.19
CA VAL A 104 -27.95 -1.00 13.10
C VAL A 104 -27.41 -1.87 14.23
N ASP A 105 -26.59 -2.87 13.89
CA ASP A 105 -26.00 -3.74 14.91
C ASP A 105 -25.00 -2.99 15.76
N GLY A 106 -24.23 -2.11 15.15
CA GLY A 106 -23.20 -1.35 15.83
C GLY A 106 -23.75 -0.44 16.92
N SER A 107 -24.99 0.02 16.78
CA SER A 107 -25.60 0.88 17.79
C SER A 107 -25.81 0.14 19.11
N HIS A 108 -25.92 -1.17 19.07
CA HIS A 108 -26.05 -1.99 20.27
C HIS A 108 -24.70 -2.28 20.94
N ILE A 109 -23.65 -2.35 20.14
CA ILE A 109 -22.31 -2.67 20.63
C ILE A 109 -21.69 -1.48 21.35
N ARG A 110 -22.03 -0.30 20.93
CA ARG A 110 -21.46 0.91 21.47
C ARG A 110 -22.19 1.35 22.73
N ALA A 111 -21.97 0.62 23.72
CA ALA A 111 -22.55 0.96 25.02
C ALA A 111 -21.75 2.08 25.69
#